data_9a7bf318bbde5a5eeadf5451fca44f39
#
_entry.id   9a7bf318bbde5a5eeadf5451fca44f39
#
_cell.length_a   1.000
_cell.length_b   1.000
_cell.length_c   1.000
_cell.angle_alpha   90.00
_cell.angle_beta   90.00
_cell.angle_gamma   90.00
#
_symmetry.space_group_name_H-M   'P 1'
#
loop_
_entity.id
_entity.type
_entity.pdbx_description
1 polymer ?
#
loop_
_entity_poly.entity_id
_entity_poly.type
_entity_poly.pdbx_seq_one_letter_code
_entity_poly.pdbx_strand_id
1 'polypeptide(L)'
;LLNLFNLLFNQANLMSNQLIKSPTLKAVLKTWAKPNADDEYSVFFRVTKNRKTNYVSLGIKCKEEYWNKEKGRANEKHPNQAALNIIITTKKLEYEKLGLNSINDENDLQASEMKQGIENEFTNDTFLTFVQSKIEQFKAGGKIGNAGIYKDLKNSMSEFKGLKKIVELKFG
;
A
#
# COMPACT_ATOMS: atom_id res chain seq x y z
N LEU A 1 -19.57 -20.85 42.32
CA LEU A 1 -18.92 -19.54 42.27
C LEU A 1 -17.44 -19.63 41.85
N LEU A 2 -16.66 -20.55 42.47
CA LEU A 2 -15.21 -20.71 42.15
C LEU A 2 -14.96 -21.17 40.70
N ASN A 3 -15.81 -22.06 40.18
CA ASN A 3 -15.69 -22.56 38.79
C ASN A 3 -15.98 -21.47 37.74
N LEU A 4 -16.94 -20.59 38.02
CA LEU A 4 -17.28 -19.50 37.11
C LEU A 4 -16.18 -18.45 37.07
N PHE A 5 -15.58 -18.16 38.22
CA PHE A 5 -14.46 -17.23 38.33
C PHE A 5 -13.21 -17.74 37.60
N ASN A 6 -12.89 -19.03 37.74
CA ASN A 6 -11.77 -19.65 37.00
C ASN A 6 -12.01 -19.68 35.49
N LEU A 7 -13.26 -19.88 35.05
CA LEU A 7 -13.62 -19.84 33.63
C LEU A 7 -13.46 -18.43 33.04
N LEU A 8 -13.93 -17.41 33.75
CA LEU A 8 -13.80 -16.01 33.36
C LEU A 8 -12.33 -15.55 33.38
N PHE A 9 -11.56 -15.98 34.38
CA PHE A 9 -10.14 -15.68 34.48
C PHE A 9 -9.31 -16.34 33.34
N ASN A 10 -9.66 -17.57 32.99
CA ASN A 10 -9.05 -18.27 31.86
C ASN A 10 -9.44 -17.63 30.51
N GLN A 11 -10.69 -17.20 30.34
CA GLN A 11 -11.11 -16.45 29.16
C GLN A 11 -10.43 -15.08 29.05
N ALA A 12 -10.29 -14.35 30.16
CA ALA A 12 -9.56 -13.09 30.19
C ALA A 12 -8.08 -13.27 29.86
N ASN A 13 -7.43 -14.34 30.36
CA ASN A 13 -6.06 -14.68 30.03
C ASN A 13 -5.89 -15.15 28.57
N LEU A 14 -6.85 -15.88 28.01
CA LEU A 14 -6.87 -16.23 26.58
C LEU A 14 -7.04 -14.98 25.71
N MET A 15 -7.88 -14.04 26.08
CA MET A 15 -8.05 -12.76 25.39
C MET A 15 -6.82 -11.86 25.52
N SER A 16 -6.14 -11.82 26.67
CA SER A 16 -4.90 -11.04 26.85
C SER A 16 -3.70 -11.62 26.09
N ASN A 17 -3.66 -12.93 25.89
CA ASN A 17 -2.62 -13.60 25.07
C ASN A 17 -2.86 -13.50 23.56
N GLN A 18 -4.07 -13.17 23.14
CA GLN A 18 -4.42 -12.84 21.75
C GLN A 18 -4.38 -11.32 21.49
N LEU A 19 -3.49 -10.58 22.12
CA LEU A 19 -3.19 -9.24 21.65
C LEU A 19 -2.57 -9.38 20.26
N ILE A 20 -3.42 -9.31 19.23
CA ILE A 20 -3.01 -9.31 17.83
C ILE A 20 -2.06 -8.14 17.66
N LYS A 21 -0.76 -8.43 17.65
CA LYS A 21 0.26 -7.39 17.48
C LYS A 21 0.12 -6.79 16.10
N SER A 22 -0.29 -5.55 16.03
CA SER A 22 -0.31 -4.79 14.78
C SER A 22 1.06 -4.88 14.09
N PRO A 23 1.08 -5.01 12.76
CA PRO A 23 2.33 -5.03 12.02
C PRO A 23 3.08 -3.72 12.19
N THR A 24 4.39 -3.79 12.31
CA THR A 24 5.24 -2.60 12.33
C THR A 24 5.65 -2.25 10.90
N LEU A 25 5.41 -1.01 10.50
CA LEU A 25 5.74 -0.47 9.18
C LEU A 25 6.84 0.58 9.31
N LYS A 26 7.97 0.37 8.63
CA LYS A 26 9.06 1.35 8.56
C LYS A 26 9.55 1.51 7.13
N ALA A 27 9.58 2.74 6.61
CA ALA A 27 10.18 3.01 5.32
C ALA A 27 11.71 2.94 5.41
N VAL A 28 12.33 2.26 4.45
CA VAL A 28 13.78 2.02 4.38
C VAL A 28 14.27 2.12 2.95
N LEU A 29 15.54 2.53 2.77
CA LEU A 29 16.23 2.43 1.48
C LEU A 29 16.73 1.00 1.27
N LYS A 30 16.67 0.52 0.03
CA LYS A 30 17.19 -0.79 -0.38
C LYS A 30 18.72 -0.75 -0.56
N THR A 31 19.46 -0.42 0.49
CA THR A 31 20.94 -0.28 0.44
C THR A 31 21.68 -1.62 0.30
N TRP A 32 21.00 -2.75 0.37
CA TRP A 32 21.56 -4.09 0.08
C TRP A 32 21.59 -4.44 -1.41
N ALA A 33 21.15 -3.53 -2.29
CA ALA A 33 21.28 -3.62 -3.73
C ALA A 33 22.07 -2.40 -4.24
N LYS A 34 22.61 -2.50 -5.46
CA LYS A 34 23.29 -1.35 -6.09
C LYS A 34 22.29 -0.23 -6.38
N PRO A 35 22.69 1.04 -6.26
CA PRO A 35 21.88 2.18 -6.67
C PRO A 35 21.67 2.18 -8.20
N ASN A 36 20.75 3.00 -8.67
CA ASN A 36 20.59 3.28 -10.11
C ASN A 36 21.72 4.18 -10.64
N ALA A 37 21.65 4.55 -11.92
CA ALA A 37 22.62 5.43 -12.57
C ALA A 37 22.71 6.83 -11.93
N ASP A 38 21.65 7.27 -11.26
CA ASP A 38 21.56 8.57 -10.58
C ASP A 38 21.99 8.51 -9.11
N ASP A 39 22.58 7.40 -8.67
CA ASP A 39 22.98 7.12 -7.28
C ASP A 39 21.79 7.09 -6.30
N GLU A 40 20.63 6.64 -6.77
CA GLU A 40 19.41 6.53 -5.96
C GLU A 40 19.08 5.08 -5.62
N TYR A 41 18.61 4.86 -4.42
CA TYR A 41 18.09 3.60 -3.92
C TYR A 41 16.56 3.59 -3.92
N SER A 42 15.98 2.46 -4.24
CA SER A 42 14.53 2.27 -4.11
C SER A 42 14.12 2.30 -2.65
N VAL A 43 12.98 2.93 -2.37
CA VAL A 43 12.37 2.99 -1.04
C VAL A 43 11.37 1.84 -0.88
N PHE A 44 11.45 1.15 0.25
CA PHE A 44 10.56 0.03 0.60
C PHE A 44 9.92 0.27 1.95
N PHE A 45 8.72 -0.25 2.18
CA PHE A 45 8.27 -0.53 3.53
C PHE A 45 8.82 -1.89 3.98
N ARG A 46 9.47 -1.87 5.14
CA ARG A 46 9.75 -3.07 5.92
C ARG A 46 8.54 -3.33 6.82
N VAL A 47 7.80 -4.38 6.52
CA VAL A 47 6.65 -4.87 7.27
C VAL A 47 7.12 -5.98 8.19
N THR A 48 6.96 -5.82 9.49
CA THR A 48 7.33 -6.86 10.47
C THR A 48 6.10 -7.24 11.29
N LYS A 49 5.73 -8.51 11.24
CA LYS A 49 4.65 -9.12 12.05
C LYS A 49 5.10 -10.50 12.52
N ASN A 50 4.85 -10.85 13.77
CA ASN A 50 5.17 -12.15 14.36
C ASN A 50 6.62 -12.58 14.09
N ARG A 51 7.59 -11.65 14.21
CA ARG A 51 9.03 -11.85 13.92
C ARG A 51 9.36 -12.16 12.44
N LYS A 52 8.39 -12.20 11.56
CA LYS A 52 8.61 -12.32 10.11
C LYS A 52 8.67 -10.92 9.49
N THR A 53 9.59 -10.74 8.53
CA THR A 53 9.78 -9.46 7.85
C THR A 53 9.64 -9.63 6.35
N ASN A 54 8.87 -8.75 5.74
CA ASN A 54 8.72 -8.61 4.30
C ASN A 54 9.00 -7.18 3.85
N TYR A 55 9.30 -7.01 2.57
CA TYR A 55 9.59 -5.72 1.96
C TYR A 55 8.63 -5.46 0.81
N VAL A 56 8.02 -4.28 0.81
CA VAL A 56 7.08 -3.83 -0.22
C VAL A 56 7.62 -2.56 -0.84
N SER A 57 7.75 -2.53 -2.17
CA SER A 57 8.25 -1.36 -2.88
C SER A 57 7.24 -0.22 -2.83
N LEU A 58 7.73 1.01 -2.63
CA LEU A 58 6.90 2.21 -2.69
C LEU A 58 6.87 2.86 -4.09
N GLY A 59 7.63 2.32 -5.06
CA GLY A 59 7.76 2.89 -6.40
C GLY A 59 8.51 4.22 -6.45
N ILE A 60 9.17 4.64 -5.36
CA ILE A 60 9.94 5.88 -5.27
C ILE A 60 11.40 5.58 -4.97
N LYS A 61 12.27 6.54 -5.30
CA LYS A 61 13.71 6.44 -5.11
C LYS A 61 14.23 7.64 -4.33
N CYS A 62 15.37 7.47 -3.67
CA CYS A 62 16.02 8.54 -2.93
C CYS A 62 17.52 8.25 -2.79
N LYS A 63 18.36 9.27 -2.83
CA LYS A 63 19.79 9.16 -2.50
C LYS A 63 19.96 8.93 -1.01
N GLU A 64 21.02 8.20 -0.63
CA GLU A 64 21.28 7.90 0.78
C GLU A 64 21.56 9.17 1.59
N GLU A 65 22.25 10.16 1.02
CA GLU A 65 22.55 11.45 1.68
C GLU A 65 21.29 12.27 2.01
N TYR A 66 20.20 12.05 1.28
CA TYR A 66 18.91 12.72 1.47
C TYR A 66 17.93 11.92 2.34
N TRP A 67 18.37 10.78 2.88
CA TRP A 67 17.52 9.89 3.66
C TRP A 67 17.80 9.94 5.15
N ASN A 68 16.76 10.08 5.98
CA ASN A 68 16.85 9.91 7.41
C ASN A 68 16.48 8.47 7.79
N LYS A 69 17.47 7.65 8.10
CA LYS A 69 17.31 6.22 8.44
C LYS A 69 16.46 5.99 9.70
N GLU A 70 16.56 6.88 10.69
CA GLU A 70 15.83 6.75 11.95
C GLU A 70 14.35 7.02 11.75
N LYS A 71 14.03 8.14 11.09
CA LYS A 71 12.65 8.57 10.82
C LYS A 71 12.00 7.86 9.65
N GLY A 72 12.77 7.16 8.81
CA GLY A 72 12.27 6.48 7.61
C GLY A 72 11.63 7.46 6.61
N ARG A 73 12.31 8.59 6.33
CA ARG A 73 11.80 9.63 5.43
C ARG A 73 12.93 10.48 4.83
N ALA A 74 12.62 11.24 3.80
CA ALA A 74 13.56 12.19 3.24
C ALA A 74 13.89 13.30 4.24
N ASN A 75 15.17 13.71 4.30
CA ASN A 75 15.66 14.79 5.14
C ASN A 75 15.52 16.15 4.42
N GLU A 76 15.88 17.24 5.10
CA GLU A 76 15.73 18.62 4.64
C GLU A 76 16.59 18.98 3.41
N LYS A 77 17.62 18.19 3.13
CA LYS A 77 18.49 18.40 1.95
C LYS A 77 17.86 17.91 0.65
N HIS A 78 16.80 17.10 0.73
CA HIS A 78 16.14 16.57 -0.47
C HIS A 78 15.33 17.67 -1.17
N PRO A 79 15.54 17.93 -2.47
CA PRO A 79 14.87 19.04 -3.18
C PRO A 79 13.36 18.94 -3.17
N ASN A 80 12.79 17.74 -3.18
CA ASN A 80 11.35 17.47 -3.12
C ASN A 80 10.95 16.77 -1.82
N GLN A 81 11.55 17.15 -0.69
CA GLN A 81 11.34 16.50 0.62
C GLN A 81 9.87 16.36 0.99
N ALA A 82 9.11 17.46 0.85
CA ALA A 82 7.70 17.48 1.26
C ALA A 82 6.86 16.48 0.44
N ALA A 83 7.01 16.49 -0.88
CA ALA A 83 6.27 15.60 -1.77
C ALA A 83 6.60 14.12 -1.48
N LEU A 84 7.88 13.80 -1.33
CA LEU A 84 8.32 12.43 -1.02
C LEU A 84 7.76 11.95 0.32
N ASN A 85 7.80 12.81 1.34
CA ASN A 85 7.31 12.47 2.67
C ASN A 85 5.77 12.36 2.72
N ILE A 86 5.04 13.12 1.90
CA ILE A 86 3.58 12.95 1.73
C ILE A 86 3.29 11.58 1.14
N ILE A 87 3.96 11.18 0.06
CA ILE A 87 3.78 9.86 -0.56
C ILE A 87 4.03 8.75 0.47
N ILE A 88 5.13 8.80 1.22
CA ILE A 88 5.44 7.82 2.26
C ILE A 88 4.36 7.76 3.32
N THR A 89 3.87 8.91 3.79
CA THR A 89 2.84 8.99 4.84
C THR A 89 1.50 8.46 4.34
N THR A 90 1.07 8.85 3.15
CA THR A 90 -0.19 8.39 2.54
C THR A 90 -0.17 6.87 2.38
N LYS A 91 0.89 6.34 1.77
CA LYS A 91 1.03 4.89 1.60
C LYS A 91 1.09 4.15 2.94
N LYS A 92 1.73 4.73 3.96
CA LYS A 92 1.75 4.14 5.29
C LYS A 92 0.35 4.02 5.89
N LEU A 93 -0.47 5.07 5.76
CA LEU A 93 -1.86 5.06 6.23
C LEU A 93 -2.72 4.02 5.50
N GLU A 94 -2.52 3.86 4.18
CA GLU A 94 -3.20 2.82 3.39
C GLU A 94 -2.86 1.43 3.93
N TYR A 95 -1.59 1.15 4.19
CA TYR A 95 -1.15 -0.13 4.75
C TYR A 95 -1.64 -0.40 6.18
N GLU A 96 -1.68 0.64 7.00
CA GLU A 96 -2.21 0.53 8.36
C GLU A 96 -3.71 0.22 8.34
N LYS A 97 -4.49 0.80 7.42
CA LYS A 97 -5.91 0.47 7.23
C LYS A 97 -6.11 -0.98 6.83
N LEU A 98 -5.31 -1.50 5.88
CA LEU A 98 -5.38 -2.91 5.49
C LEU A 98 -5.06 -3.85 6.65
N GLY A 99 -4.05 -3.53 7.44
CA GLY A 99 -3.69 -4.27 8.64
C GLY A 99 -4.81 -4.28 9.69
N LEU A 100 -5.51 -3.15 9.87
CA LEU A 100 -6.64 -3.03 10.80
C LEU A 100 -7.87 -3.82 10.31
N ASN A 101 -8.18 -3.76 9.02
CA ASN A 101 -9.29 -4.51 8.44
C ASN A 101 -9.09 -6.02 8.62
N SER A 102 -7.85 -6.52 8.44
CA SER A 102 -7.54 -7.93 8.64
C SER A 102 -7.67 -8.41 10.09
N ILE A 103 -7.53 -7.51 11.06
CA ILE A 103 -7.74 -7.80 12.48
C ILE A 103 -9.23 -7.97 12.77
N ASN A 104 -10.07 -7.12 12.17
CA ASN A 104 -11.53 -7.17 12.37
C ASN A 104 -12.18 -8.42 11.75
N ASP A 105 -11.58 -8.98 10.70
CA ASP A 105 -12.09 -10.16 9.99
C ASP A 105 -11.60 -11.49 10.61
N GLU A 106 -11.03 -11.47 11.84
CA GLU A 106 -10.44 -12.63 12.52
C GLU A 106 -9.36 -13.38 11.71
N ASN A 107 -8.99 -12.85 10.55
CA ASN A 107 -7.90 -13.34 9.72
C ASN A 107 -6.58 -12.71 10.13
N ASP A 108 -5.76 -13.46 10.85
CA ASP A 108 -4.40 -13.03 11.21
C ASP A 108 -3.47 -13.07 9.97
N LEU A 109 -3.62 -12.07 9.08
CA LEU A 109 -2.81 -11.95 7.88
C LEU A 109 -1.32 -11.93 8.22
N GLN A 110 -0.60 -12.87 7.64
CA GLN A 110 0.86 -12.90 7.72
C GLN A 110 1.46 -11.73 6.95
N ALA A 111 2.69 -11.33 7.29
CA ALA A 111 3.39 -10.25 6.59
C ALA A 111 3.52 -10.48 5.06
N SER A 112 3.49 -11.73 4.60
CA SER A 112 3.46 -12.11 3.18
C SER A 112 2.10 -11.85 2.52
N GLU A 113 1.01 -12.09 3.24
CA GLU A 113 -0.36 -11.87 2.75
C GLU A 113 -0.68 -10.37 2.73
N MET A 114 -0.18 -9.62 3.71
CA MET A 114 -0.22 -8.16 3.66
C MET A 114 0.51 -7.61 2.44
N LYS A 115 1.69 -8.15 2.12
CA LYS A 115 2.41 -7.80 0.90
C LYS A 115 1.56 -8.11 -0.34
N GLN A 116 0.93 -9.26 -0.39
CA GLN A 116 0.11 -9.71 -1.52
C GLN A 116 -1.18 -8.88 -1.64
N GLY A 117 -1.85 -8.55 -0.52
CA GLY A 117 -3.00 -7.66 -0.49
C GLY A 117 -2.66 -6.27 -1.03
N ILE A 118 -1.54 -5.73 -0.61
CA ILE A 118 -1.00 -4.45 -1.05
C ILE A 118 -0.66 -4.47 -2.55
N GLU A 119 0.11 -5.48 -2.99
CA GLU A 119 0.47 -5.62 -4.41
C GLU A 119 -0.78 -5.79 -5.27
N ASN A 120 -1.81 -6.50 -4.80
CA ASN A 120 -3.08 -6.69 -5.49
C ASN A 120 -3.92 -5.40 -5.56
N GLU A 121 -3.98 -4.57 -4.52
CA GLU A 121 -4.63 -3.26 -4.60
C GLU A 121 -3.95 -2.35 -5.61
N PHE A 122 -2.61 -2.31 -5.64
CA PHE A 122 -1.86 -1.52 -6.63
C PHE A 122 -1.87 -2.13 -8.03
N THR A 123 -2.09 -3.44 -8.18
CA THR A 123 -2.13 -4.09 -9.49
C THR A 123 -3.52 -4.14 -10.09
N ASN A 124 -4.58 -3.91 -9.31
CA ASN A 124 -5.94 -3.82 -9.79
C ASN A 124 -6.29 -2.46 -10.41
N ASP A 125 -5.46 -1.43 -10.19
CA ASP A 125 -5.58 -0.16 -10.90
C ASP A 125 -4.99 -0.28 -12.32
N THR A 126 -5.71 -0.99 -13.16
CA THR A 126 -5.45 -0.93 -14.60
C THR A 126 -5.90 0.44 -15.12
N PHE A 127 -5.31 0.90 -16.22
CA PHE A 127 -5.76 2.11 -16.90
C PHE A 127 -7.28 2.11 -17.13
N LEU A 128 -7.86 0.96 -17.50
CA LEU A 128 -9.29 0.82 -17.71
C LEU A 128 -10.12 0.99 -16.42
N THR A 129 -9.61 0.51 -15.28
CA THR A 129 -10.26 0.71 -13.97
C THR A 129 -10.20 2.18 -13.57
N PHE A 130 -9.06 2.85 -13.77
CA PHE A 130 -8.93 4.30 -13.56
C PHE A 130 -9.92 5.08 -14.44
N VAL A 131 -9.98 4.78 -15.74
CA VAL A 131 -10.93 5.44 -16.67
C VAL A 131 -12.37 5.21 -16.21
N GLN A 132 -12.72 4.00 -15.78
CA GLN A 132 -14.06 3.69 -15.25
C GLN A 132 -14.39 4.53 -14.00
N SER A 133 -13.47 4.62 -13.05
CA SER A 133 -13.66 5.43 -11.83
C SER A 133 -13.88 6.92 -12.18
N LYS A 134 -13.17 7.44 -13.19
CA LYS A 134 -13.36 8.81 -13.67
C LYS A 134 -14.72 9.03 -14.32
N ILE A 135 -15.23 8.06 -15.09
CA ILE A 135 -16.57 8.12 -15.66
C ILE A 135 -17.61 8.26 -14.54
N GLU A 136 -17.51 7.44 -13.51
CA GLU A 136 -18.45 7.45 -12.36
C GLU A 136 -18.34 8.76 -11.57
N GLN A 137 -17.14 9.24 -11.32
CA GLN A 137 -16.89 10.52 -10.64
C GLN A 137 -17.53 11.70 -11.40
N PHE A 138 -17.36 11.75 -12.72
CA PHE A 138 -17.94 12.82 -13.53
C PHE A 138 -19.48 12.73 -13.60
N LYS A 139 -20.05 11.52 -13.67
CA LYS A 139 -21.50 11.32 -13.60
C LYS A 139 -22.07 11.78 -12.27
N ALA A 140 -21.46 11.39 -11.15
CA ALA A 140 -21.87 11.80 -9.81
C ALA A 140 -21.77 13.32 -9.62
N GLY A 141 -20.78 13.97 -10.23
CA GLY A 141 -20.62 15.43 -10.22
C GLY A 141 -21.44 16.19 -11.27
N GLY A 142 -22.38 15.53 -11.98
CA GLY A 142 -23.23 16.14 -13.02
C GLY A 142 -22.49 16.55 -14.30
N LYS A 143 -21.22 16.19 -14.45
CA LYS A 143 -20.39 16.54 -15.62
C LYS A 143 -20.51 15.49 -16.74
N ILE A 144 -21.73 15.35 -17.29
CA ILE A 144 -22.08 14.28 -18.23
C ILE A 144 -21.24 14.31 -19.51
N GLY A 145 -20.89 15.49 -20.03
CA GLY A 145 -20.02 15.63 -21.20
C GLY A 145 -18.63 15.03 -20.97
N ASN A 146 -18.03 15.32 -19.81
CA ASN A 146 -16.73 14.75 -19.46
C ASN A 146 -16.82 13.22 -19.27
N ALA A 147 -17.88 12.73 -18.66
CA ALA A 147 -18.13 11.30 -18.53
C ALA A 147 -18.24 10.61 -19.91
N GLY A 148 -18.85 11.27 -20.89
CA GLY A 148 -18.94 10.81 -22.29
C GLY A 148 -17.55 10.63 -22.91
N ILE A 149 -16.69 11.66 -22.84
CA ILE A 149 -15.34 11.61 -23.39
C ILE A 149 -14.54 10.44 -22.83
N TYR A 150 -14.58 10.23 -21.50
CA TYR A 150 -13.89 9.11 -20.87
C TYR A 150 -14.49 7.74 -21.25
N LYS A 151 -15.81 7.67 -21.48
CA LYS A 151 -16.47 6.46 -21.98
C LYS A 151 -16.00 6.12 -23.39
N ASP A 152 -15.91 7.11 -24.27
CA ASP A 152 -15.44 6.92 -25.64
C ASP A 152 -13.97 6.50 -25.68
N LEU A 153 -13.13 7.12 -24.84
CA LEU A 153 -11.75 6.70 -24.65
C LEU A 153 -11.65 5.23 -24.22
N LYS A 154 -12.46 4.81 -23.24
CA LYS A 154 -12.51 3.41 -22.77
C LYS A 154 -12.90 2.46 -23.90
N ASN A 155 -13.94 2.79 -24.67
CA ASN A 155 -14.40 1.97 -25.76
C ASN A 155 -13.35 1.85 -26.87
N SER A 156 -12.78 2.97 -27.32
CA SER A 156 -11.73 2.99 -28.35
C SER A 156 -10.51 2.16 -27.95
N MET A 157 -10.13 2.24 -26.68
CA MET A 157 -9.02 1.42 -26.18
C MET A 157 -9.38 -0.07 -26.08
N SER A 158 -10.63 -0.40 -25.74
CA SER A 158 -11.09 -1.80 -25.68
C SER A 158 -11.17 -2.45 -27.06
N GLU A 159 -11.44 -1.67 -28.11
CA GLU A 159 -11.54 -2.14 -29.50
C GLU A 159 -10.17 -2.28 -30.17
N PHE A 160 -9.12 -1.67 -29.62
CA PHE A 160 -7.79 -1.75 -30.20
C PHE A 160 -7.22 -3.18 -30.07
N LYS A 161 -7.11 -3.90 -31.20
CA LYS A 161 -6.70 -5.32 -31.26
C LYS A 161 -5.28 -5.65 -30.72
N GLY A 162 -4.53 -4.67 -30.25
CA GLY A 162 -3.23 -4.86 -29.55
C GLY A 162 -3.32 -4.96 -28.03
N LEU A 163 -4.50 -4.97 -27.48
CA LEU A 163 -4.82 -4.63 -26.08
C LEU A 163 -4.60 -5.70 -25.03
N LYS A 164 -4.23 -6.93 -25.35
CA LYS A 164 -3.75 -7.85 -24.30
C LYS A 164 -2.58 -7.25 -23.49
N LYS A 165 -1.78 -6.36 -24.12
CA LYS A 165 -0.69 -5.64 -23.44
C LYS A 165 -1.12 -4.36 -22.71
N ILE A 166 -2.20 -3.69 -23.11
CA ILE A 166 -2.64 -2.42 -22.50
C ILE A 166 -3.51 -2.66 -21.27
N VAL A 167 -4.26 -3.75 -21.23
CA VAL A 167 -4.97 -4.20 -20.01
C VAL A 167 -3.99 -4.51 -18.87
N GLU A 168 -2.74 -4.86 -19.23
CA GLU A 168 -1.65 -5.10 -18.30
C GLU A 168 -0.78 -3.87 -18.01
N LEU A 169 -1.04 -2.71 -18.62
CA LEU A 169 -0.35 -1.47 -18.26
C LEU A 169 -0.76 -1.05 -16.85
N LYS A 170 0.10 -1.42 -15.93
CA LYS A 170 0.05 -1.00 -14.53
C LYS A 170 0.72 0.37 -14.44
N PHE A 171 0.08 1.29 -13.76
CA PHE A 171 0.74 2.53 -13.37
C PHE A 171 1.88 2.16 -12.40
N GLY A 172 3.13 2.34 -12.84
CA GLY A 172 4.32 2.18 -12.01
C GLY A 172 4.52 3.39 -11.11
#